data_7ffaec85578a6daafd974c50a081dbdf
#
_entry.id   7ffaec85578a6daafd974c50a081dbdf
#
_cell.length_a   1.000
_cell.length_b   1.000
_cell.length_c   1.000
_cell.angle_alpha   90.00
_cell.angle_beta   90.00
_cell.angle_gamma   90.00
#
_symmetry.space_group_name_H-M   'P 1'
#
loop_
_entity.id
_entity.type
_entity.pdbx_description
1 polymer ?
#
loop_
_entity_poly.entity_id
_entity_poly.type
_entity_poly.pdbx_seq_one_letter_code
_entity_poly.pdbx_strand_id
1 'polypeptide(L)'
;MALPADELYKAENLLASAYYAYAMKSKNPFIASWFEFNLNINNILAAFAARKYKMNVAEVIVGDTEVCEMLRTSNARDFGLSETLDYFEPLQRLVETDDLVEREKKVDQLKWKWLEDASFFHYFTVERLFVFLLQLEMIERWVLLDKEKGSELFRQMIQNL
;
A
#
# COMPACT_ATOMS: atom_id res chain seq x y z
N MET A 1 -5.32 20.78 21.32
CA MET A 1 -4.01 20.29 21.78
C MET A 1 -3.60 19.22 20.77
N ALA A 2 -2.59 19.48 19.95
CA ALA A 2 -2.13 18.50 18.95
C ALA A 2 -1.36 17.38 19.67
N LEU A 3 -1.56 16.14 19.25
CA LEU A 3 -0.79 14.99 19.75
C LEU A 3 0.68 15.11 19.30
N PRO A 4 1.64 14.66 20.11
CA PRO A 4 3.02 14.50 19.67
C PRO A 4 3.09 13.64 18.40
N ALA A 5 4.06 13.93 17.52
CA ALA A 5 4.18 13.24 16.23
C ALA A 5 4.26 11.70 16.35
N ASP A 6 4.98 11.21 17.37
CA ASP A 6 5.10 9.77 17.63
C ASP A 6 3.77 9.11 18.08
N GLU A 7 2.97 9.85 18.86
CA GLU A 7 1.65 9.35 19.27
C GLU A 7 0.65 9.36 18.10
N LEU A 8 0.73 10.39 17.26
CA LEU A 8 -0.09 10.47 16.04
C LEU A 8 0.22 9.30 15.10
N TYR A 9 1.51 9.03 14.84
CA TYR A 9 1.94 7.93 14.00
C TYR A 9 1.46 6.56 14.53
N LYS A 10 1.56 6.34 15.85
CA LYS A 10 1.06 5.11 16.48
C LYS A 10 -0.46 4.97 16.35
N ALA A 11 -1.20 6.08 16.52
CA ALA A 11 -2.65 6.09 16.37
C ALA A 11 -3.08 5.80 14.92
N GLU A 12 -2.37 6.35 13.93
CA GLU A 12 -2.61 6.08 12.51
C GLU A 12 -2.33 4.62 12.16
N ASN A 13 -1.25 4.03 12.65
CA ASN A 13 -0.93 2.62 12.45
C ASN A 13 -1.98 1.70 13.10
N LEU A 14 -2.46 2.05 14.30
CA LEU A 14 -3.53 1.30 14.96
C LEU A 14 -4.84 1.36 14.17
N LEU A 15 -5.20 2.54 13.67
CA LEU A 15 -6.38 2.73 12.84
C LEU A 15 -6.26 1.94 11.53
N ALA A 16 -5.13 2.02 10.87
CA ALA A 16 -4.86 1.26 9.65
C ALA A 16 -4.93 -0.26 9.89
N SER A 17 -4.35 -0.75 11.00
CA SER A 17 -4.44 -2.16 11.39
C SER A 17 -5.89 -2.61 11.61
N ALA A 18 -6.69 -1.82 12.32
CA ALA A 18 -8.09 -2.10 12.54
C ALA A 18 -8.91 -2.09 11.23
N TYR A 19 -8.62 -1.14 10.34
CA TYR A 19 -9.24 -1.04 9.02
C TYR A 19 -8.97 -2.28 8.17
N TYR A 20 -7.72 -2.69 8.01
CA TYR A 20 -7.37 -3.88 7.24
C TYR A 20 -7.91 -5.16 7.88
N ALA A 21 -7.83 -5.29 9.21
CA ALA A 21 -8.39 -6.43 9.93
C ALA A 21 -9.92 -6.55 9.75
N TYR A 22 -10.62 -5.42 9.66
CA TYR A 22 -12.07 -5.40 9.36
C TYR A 22 -12.34 -5.77 7.91
N ALA A 23 -11.64 -5.16 6.96
CA ALA A 23 -11.84 -5.34 5.53
C ALA A 23 -11.55 -6.78 5.07
N MET A 24 -10.48 -7.39 5.60
CA MET A 24 -10.11 -8.78 5.32
C MET A 24 -11.08 -9.81 5.90
N LYS A 25 -11.98 -9.42 6.83
CA LYS A 25 -13.09 -10.27 7.32
C LYS A 25 -14.29 -10.27 6.38
N SER A 26 -14.21 -9.62 5.23
CA SER A 26 -15.29 -9.63 4.24
C SER A 26 -15.70 -11.06 3.89
N LYS A 27 -17.03 -11.30 3.81
CA LYS A 27 -17.56 -12.58 3.34
C LYS A 27 -17.29 -12.83 1.86
N ASN A 28 -16.96 -11.79 1.12
CA ASN A 28 -16.56 -11.90 -0.28
C ASN A 28 -15.04 -12.11 -0.36
N PRO A 29 -14.56 -13.30 -0.83
CA PRO A 29 -13.14 -13.62 -0.87
C PRO A 29 -12.34 -12.67 -1.76
N PHE A 30 -12.92 -12.19 -2.85
CA PHE A 30 -12.27 -11.24 -3.76
C PHE A 30 -11.94 -9.94 -3.03
N ILE A 31 -12.91 -9.40 -2.28
CA ILE A 31 -12.72 -8.18 -1.50
C ILE A 31 -11.66 -8.39 -0.42
N ALA A 32 -11.73 -9.50 0.32
CA ALA A 32 -10.74 -9.83 1.35
C ALA A 32 -9.32 -9.89 0.75
N SER A 33 -9.14 -10.58 -0.37
CA SER A 33 -7.85 -10.70 -1.07
C SER A 33 -7.33 -9.36 -1.60
N TRP A 34 -8.21 -8.47 -2.07
CA TRP A 34 -7.82 -7.12 -2.47
C TRP A 34 -7.20 -6.33 -1.31
N PHE A 35 -7.83 -6.38 -0.14
CA PHE A 35 -7.32 -5.66 1.03
C PHE A 35 -6.03 -6.28 1.56
N GLU A 36 -5.90 -7.59 1.55
CA GLU A 36 -4.66 -8.28 1.90
C GLU A 36 -3.51 -7.90 0.94
N PHE A 37 -3.78 -7.92 -0.36
CA PHE A 37 -2.82 -7.49 -1.38
C PHE A 37 -2.34 -6.05 -1.17
N ASN A 38 -3.25 -5.11 -0.90
CA ASN A 38 -2.89 -3.72 -0.62
C ASN A 38 -2.08 -3.58 0.68
N LEU A 39 -2.46 -4.30 1.73
CA LEU A 39 -1.71 -4.33 2.99
C LEU A 39 -0.28 -4.82 2.74
N ASN A 40 -0.13 -5.90 2.00
CA ASN A 40 1.17 -6.49 1.69
C ASN A 40 2.05 -5.52 0.88
N ILE A 41 1.51 -4.87 -0.16
CA ILE A 41 2.24 -3.85 -0.93
C ILE A 41 2.73 -2.73 0.00
N ASN A 42 1.84 -2.16 0.80
CA ASN A 42 2.18 -1.04 1.67
C ASN A 42 3.26 -1.43 2.70
N ASN A 43 3.12 -2.60 3.32
CA ASN A 43 4.09 -3.10 4.28
C ASN A 43 5.45 -3.43 3.64
N ILE A 44 5.49 -4.03 2.46
CA ILE A 44 6.74 -4.33 1.76
C ILE A 44 7.47 -3.03 1.41
N LEU A 45 6.76 -2.03 0.87
CA LEU A 45 7.34 -0.71 0.58
C LEU A 45 7.86 -0.03 1.85
N ALA A 46 7.09 -0.07 2.94
CA ALA A 46 7.49 0.46 4.24
C ALA A 46 8.72 -0.26 4.80
N ALA A 47 8.79 -1.58 4.69
CA ALA A 47 9.92 -2.39 5.15
C ALA A 47 11.22 -2.05 4.40
N PHE A 48 11.15 -1.91 3.08
CA PHE A 48 12.31 -1.48 2.28
C PHE A 48 12.75 -0.06 2.63
N ALA A 49 11.78 0.86 2.79
CA ALA A 49 12.09 2.23 3.22
C ALA A 49 12.74 2.24 4.60
N ALA A 50 12.21 1.48 5.57
CA ALA A 50 12.79 1.38 6.91
C ALA A 50 14.24 0.86 6.87
N ARG A 51 14.53 -0.17 6.06
CA ARG A 51 15.91 -0.64 5.87
C ARG A 51 16.81 0.42 5.24
N LYS A 52 16.34 1.12 4.21
CA LYS A 52 17.08 2.20 3.53
C LYS A 52 17.47 3.31 4.51
N TYR A 53 16.56 3.68 5.40
CA TYR A 53 16.76 4.75 6.39
C TYR A 53 17.23 4.26 7.75
N LYS A 54 17.57 2.97 7.89
CA LYS A 54 18.06 2.36 9.14
C LYS A 54 17.06 2.49 10.31
N MET A 55 15.80 2.46 10.00
CA MET A 55 14.70 2.42 10.98
C MET A 55 14.38 0.97 11.37
N ASN A 56 13.71 0.79 12.51
CA ASN A 56 13.23 -0.52 12.93
C ASN A 56 12.05 -0.96 12.04
N VAL A 57 12.25 -2.02 11.25
CA VAL A 57 11.23 -2.55 10.34
C VAL A 57 9.97 -2.96 11.11
N ALA A 58 10.11 -3.59 12.28
CA ALA A 58 8.96 -4.08 13.04
C ALA A 58 7.99 -2.96 13.48
N GLU A 59 8.48 -1.74 13.64
CA GLU A 59 7.66 -0.59 14.06
C GLU A 59 6.81 0.02 12.93
N VAL A 60 7.19 -0.22 11.67
CA VAL A 60 6.49 0.35 10.51
C VAL A 60 5.49 -0.63 9.88
N ILE A 61 5.49 -1.89 10.29
CA ILE A 61 4.61 -2.91 9.73
C ILE A 61 3.24 -2.86 10.41
N VAL A 62 2.20 -2.75 9.60
CA VAL A 62 0.79 -2.68 10.01
C VAL A 62 0.12 -4.04 9.80
N GLY A 63 -0.71 -4.46 10.76
CA GLY A 63 -1.49 -5.71 10.68
C GLY A 63 -0.74 -6.95 11.15
N ASP A 64 -1.39 -8.11 11.08
CA ASP A 64 -0.93 -9.37 11.69
C ASP A 64 -1.12 -10.57 10.74
N THR A 65 -0.79 -10.39 9.45
CA THR A 65 -0.78 -11.48 8.47
C THR A 65 0.54 -12.25 8.53
N GLU A 66 0.60 -13.41 7.89
CA GLU A 66 1.84 -14.18 7.74
C GLU A 66 2.96 -13.34 7.08
N VAL A 67 2.62 -12.56 6.06
CA VAL A 67 3.55 -11.63 5.41
C VAL A 67 4.06 -10.57 6.39
N CYS A 68 3.20 -10.04 7.26
CA CYS A 68 3.60 -9.09 8.30
C CYS A 68 4.63 -9.70 9.26
N GLU A 69 4.43 -10.96 9.68
CA GLU A 69 5.37 -11.66 10.54
C GLU A 69 6.71 -11.92 9.84
N MET A 70 6.69 -12.33 8.58
CA MET A 70 7.91 -12.50 7.79
C MET A 70 8.68 -11.18 7.67
N LEU A 71 8.01 -10.06 7.42
CA LEU A 71 8.64 -8.74 7.33
C LEU A 71 9.27 -8.30 8.67
N ARG A 72 8.61 -8.61 9.80
CA ARG A 72 9.12 -8.23 11.14
C ARG A 72 10.32 -9.05 11.58
N THR A 73 10.36 -10.32 11.22
CA THR A 73 11.32 -11.28 11.79
C THR A 73 12.47 -11.62 10.86
N SER A 74 12.28 -11.52 9.54
CA SER A 74 13.27 -11.93 8.56
C SER A 74 14.40 -10.93 8.40
N ASN A 75 15.64 -11.40 8.45
CA ASN A 75 16.84 -10.64 8.12
C ASN A 75 17.29 -10.85 6.66
N ALA A 76 16.62 -11.71 5.89
CA ALA A 76 16.92 -11.94 4.48
C ALA A 76 16.72 -10.65 3.65
N ARG A 77 17.47 -10.51 2.55
CA ARG A 77 17.38 -9.32 1.67
C ARG A 77 15.96 -9.14 1.11
N ASP A 78 15.30 -10.23 0.79
CA ASP A 78 13.96 -10.32 0.22
C ASP A 78 12.88 -10.65 1.28
N PHE A 79 13.23 -10.58 2.56
CA PHE A 79 12.36 -10.98 3.68
C PHE A 79 11.84 -12.43 3.61
N GLY A 80 12.36 -13.25 2.68
CA GLY A 80 11.86 -14.60 2.39
C GLY A 80 10.55 -14.61 1.58
N LEU A 81 10.20 -13.50 0.94
CA LEU A 81 8.92 -13.34 0.24
C LEU A 81 9.00 -13.65 -1.27
N SER A 82 10.22 -13.77 -1.83
CA SER A 82 10.42 -13.96 -3.27
C SER A 82 9.78 -15.25 -3.82
N GLU A 83 9.70 -16.30 -3.01
CA GLU A 83 9.07 -17.57 -3.39
C GLU A 83 7.59 -17.65 -3.00
N THR A 84 7.13 -16.74 -2.14
CA THR A 84 5.77 -16.76 -1.58
C THR A 84 4.82 -15.86 -2.34
N LEU A 85 5.31 -14.72 -2.86
CA LEU A 85 4.50 -13.70 -3.51
C LEU A 85 4.99 -13.48 -4.96
N ASP A 86 4.15 -13.82 -5.92
CA ASP A 86 4.43 -13.69 -7.36
C ASP A 86 4.63 -12.22 -7.81
N TYR A 87 4.08 -11.26 -7.05
CA TYR A 87 4.25 -9.82 -7.28
C TYR A 87 5.43 -9.22 -6.49
N PHE A 88 6.20 -10.02 -5.75
CA PHE A 88 7.30 -9.48 -4.94
C PHE A 88 8.43 -8.91 -5.78
N GLU A 89 8.90 -9.63 -6.80
CA GLU A 89 9.97 -9.15 -7.69
C GLU A 89 9.61 -7.85 -8.42
N PRO A 90 8.41 -7.72 -9.05
CA PRO A 90 7.97 -6.43 -9.59
C PRO A 90 8.02 -5.31 -8.55
N LEU A 91 7.55 -5.56 -7.32
CA LEU A 91 7.53 -4.57 -6.26
C LEU A 91 8.93 -4.19 -5.78
N GLN A 92 9.86 -5.15 -5.67
CA GLN A 92 11.25 -4.89 -5.31
C GLN A 92 11.93 -3.95 -6.33
N ARG A 93 11.68 -4.14 -7.62
CA ARG A 93 12.21 -3.24 -8.67
C ARG A 93 11.65 -1.82 -8.54
N LEU A 94 10.42 -1.66 -8.06
CA LEU A 94 9.82 -0.35 -7.85
C LEU A 94 10.50 0.44 -6.73
N VAL A 95 10.98 -0.23 -5.69
CA VAL A 95 11.70 0.41 -4.58
C VAL A 95 13.00 1.08 -5.05
N GLU A 96 13.62 0.55 -6.11
CA GLU A 96 14.85 1.10 -6.70
C GLU A 96 14.59 2.35 -7.58
N THR A 97 13.32 2.70 -7.83
CA THR A 97 12.95 3.89 -8.61
C THR A 97 13.04 5.13 -7.72
N ASP A 98 13.95 6.05 -8.05
CA ASP A 98 14.16 7.27 -7.26
C ASP A 98 13.05 8.32 -7.44
N ASP A 99 12.46 8.40 -8.63
CA ASP A 99 11.34 9.30 -8.92
C ASP A 99 10.07 8.81 -8.21
N LEU A 100 9.60 9.60 -7.26
CA LEU A 100 8.41 9.29 -6.45
C LEU A 100 7.15 9.16 -7.30
N VAL A 101 6.96 10.04 -8.30
CA VAL A 101 5.77 10.02 -9.15
C VAL A 101 5.77 8.79 -10.05
N GLU A 102 6.94 8.46 -10.62
CA GLU A 102 7.09 7.26 -11.43
C GLU A 102 6.86 6.00 -10.60
N ARG A 103 7.39 5.97 -9.38
CA ARG A 103 7.18 4.84 -8.45
C ARG A 103 5.70 4.66 -8.12
N GLU A 104 4.98 5.72 -7.76
CA GLU A 104 3.55 5.66 -7.47
C GLU A 104 2.73 5.18 -8.68
N LYS A 105 3.06 5.65 -9.90
CA LYS A 105 2.43 5.16 -11.13
C LYS A 105 2.61 3.66 -11.33
N LYS A 106 3.82 3.17 -11.09
CA LYS A 106 4.13 1.74 -11.22
C LYS A 106 3.41 0.90 -10.15
N VAL A 107 3.28 1.41 -8.91
CA VAL A 107 2.47 0.77 -7.86
C VAL A 107 1.02 0.66 -8.30
N ASP A 108 0.44 1.72 -8.85
CA ASP A 108 -0.93 1.67 -9.36
C ASP A 108 -1.09 0.74 -10.55
N GLN A 109 -0.11 0.68 -11.45
CA GLN A 109 -0.10 -0.29 -12.56
C GLN A 109 -0.07 -1.73 -12.04
N LEU A 110 0.69 -2.00 -10.97
CA LEU A 110 0.71 -3.33 -10.33
C LEU A 110 -0.66 -3.66 -9.73
N LYS A 111 -1.28 -2.71 -9.04
CA LYS A 111 -2.64 -2.85 -8.49
C LYS A 111 -3.69 -3.05 -9.59
N TRP A 112 -3.58 -2.28 -10.66
CA TRP A 112 -4.46 -2.39 -11.82
C TRP A 112 -4.39 -3.78 -12.44
N LYS A 113 -3.16 -4.27 -12.69
CA LYS A 113 -2.95 -5.59 -13.24
C LYS A 113 -3.53 -6.68 -12.35
N TRP A 114 -3.33 -6.60 -11.03
CA TRP A 114 -3.91 -7.55 -10.09
C TRP A 114 -5.44 -7.58 -10.19
N LEU A 115 -6.08 -6.41 -10.28
CA LEU A 115 -7.53 -6.31 -10.44
C LEU A 115 -8.02 -6.96 -11.75
N GLU A 116 -7.32 -6.77 -12.85
CA GLU A 116 -7.65 -7.40 -14.13
C GLU A 116 -7.53 -8.92 -14.06
N ASP A 117 -6.39 -9.41 -13.57
CA ASP A 117 -6.10 -10.84 -13.46
C ASP A 117 -7.10 -11.53 -12.52
N ALA A 118 -7.32 -10.97 -11.34
CA ALA A 118 -8.23 -11.55 -10.34
C ALA A 118 -9.71 -11.50 -10.77
N SER A 119 -10.11 -10.51 -11.58
CA SER A 119 -11.50 -10.38 -12.06
C SER A 119 -11.77 -11.03 -13.40
N PHE A 120 -10.80 -11.71 -13.99
CA PHE A 120 -10.89 -12.24 -15.35
C PHE A 120 -12.12 -13.13 -15.60
N PHE A 121 -12.52 -13.95 -14.61
CA PHE A 121 -13.69 -14.81 -14.69
C PHE A 121 -14.96 -14.22 -14.03
N HIS A 122 -14.90 -13.00 -13.52
CA HIS A 122 -16.02 -12.34 -12.84
C HIS A 122 -16.84 -11.47 -13.81
N TYR A 123 -17.64 -12.13 -14.69
CA TYR A 123 -18.54 -11.43 -15.61
C TYR A 123 -19.88 -11.14 -14.92
N PHE A 124 -20.37 -9.89 -15.02
CA PHE A 124 -21.69 -9.48 -14.49
C PHE A 124 -21.88 -9.74 -12.98
N THR A 125 -20.82 -9.63 -12.22
CA THR A 125 -20.81 -9.86 -10.75
C THR A 125 -20.50 -8.57 -9.98
N VAL A 126 -20.74 -8.60 -8.65
CA VAL A 126 -20.41 -7.48 -7.76
C VAL A 126 -18.90 -7.22 -7.75
N GLU A 127 -18.08 -8.26 -7.85
CA GLU A 127 -16.62 -8.14 -7.95
C GLU A 127 -16.20 -7.28 -9.15
N ARG A 128 -16.84 -7.49 -10.31
CA ARG A 128 -16.55 -6.70 -11.51
C ARG A 128 -16.93 -5.22 -11.35
N LEU A 129 -18.02 -4.93 -10.66
CA LEU A 129 -18.40 -3.56 -10.32
C LEU A 129 -17.40 -2.93 -9.33
N PHE A 130 -16.96 -3.70 -8.36
CA PHE A 130 -15.94 -3.27 -7.40
C PHE A 130 -14.61 -2.94 -8.10
N VAL A 131 -14.15 -3.80 -9.01
CA VAL A 131 -12.96 -3.55 -9.83
C VAL A 131 -13.12 -2.26 -10.64
N PHE A 132 -14.26 -2.09 -11.31
CA PHE A 132 -14.53 -0.88 -12.09
C PHE A 132 -14.45 0.39 -11.24
N LEU A 133 -15.03 0.36 -10.04
CA LEU A 133 -14.96 1.48 -9.10
C LEU A 133 -13.52 1.80 -8.70
N LEU A 134 -12.74 0.80 -8.31
CA LEU A 134 -11.33 0.99 -7.92
C LEU A 134 -10.47 1.52 -9.07
N GLN A 135 -10.68 1.01 -10.28
CA GLN A 135 -9.99 1.50 -11.47
C GLN A 135 -10.37 2.95 -11.79
N LEU A 136 -11.64 3.31 -11.61
CA LEU A 136 -12.10 4.69 -11.79
C LEU A 136 -11.47 5.63 -10.76
N GLU A 137 -11.40 5.24 -9.49
CA GLU A 137 -10.72 6.02 -8.44
C GLU A 137 -9.24 6.22 -8.73
N MET A 138 -8.55 5.20 -9.27
CA MET A 138 -7.15 5.33 -9.69
C MET A 138 -7.00 6.36 -10.82
N ILE A 139 -7.87 6.32 -11.84
CA ILE A 139 -7.87 7.27 -12.96
C ILE A 139 -8.15 8.68 -12.43
N GLU A 140 -9.20 8.85 -11.61
CA GLU A 140 -9.56 10.14 -11.03
C GLU A 140 -8.40 10.76 -10.26
N ARG A 141 -7.71 9.97 -9.44
CA ARG A 141 -6.53 10.42 -8.70
C ARG A 141 -5.45 11.00 -9.63
N TRP A 142 -5.15 10.36 -10.74
CA TRP A 142 -4.13 10.83 -11.69
C TRP A 142 -4.58 12.02 -12.53
N VAL A 143 -5.87 12.11 -12.87
CA VAL A 143 -6.44 13.26 -13.58
C VAL A 143 -6.47 14.52 -12.71
N LEU A 144 -6.77 14.35 -11.41
CA LEU A 144 -6.83 15.45 -10.45
C LEU A 144 -5.47 15.87 -9.88
N LEU A 145 -4.40 15.10 -10.12
CA LEU A 145 -3.05 15.43 -9.69
C LEU A 145 -2.52 16.62 -10.48
N ASP A 146 -2.59 17.80 -9.86
CA ASP A 146 -2.09 19.06 -10.40
C ASP A 146 -0.82 19.48 -9.64
N LYS A 147 0.30 19.58 -10.37
CA LYS A 147 1.61 19.94 -9.81
C LYS A 147 1.61 21.31 -9.16
N GLU A 148 0.87 22.28 -9.73
CA GLU A 148 0.83 23.65 -9.23
C GLU A 148 0.08 23.70 -7.90
N LYS A 149 -1.09 23.07 -7.82
CA LYS A 149 -1.88 22.96 -6.59
C LYS A 149 -1.13 22.17 -5.51
N GLY A 150 -0.46 21.09 -5.87
CA GLY A 150 0.37 20.31 -4.94
C GLY A 150 1.52 21.15 -4.34
N SER A 151 2.20 21.94 -5.14
CA SER A 151 3.28 22.83 -4.68
C SER A 151 2.75 23.95 -3.78
N GLU A 152 1.58 24.49 -4.08
CA GLU A 152 0.94 25.51 -3.26
C GLU A 152 0.51 24.96 -1.90
N LEU A 153 -0.14 23.81 -1.89
CA LEU A 153 -0.55 23.11 -0.66
C LEU A 153 0.67 22.78 0.23
N PHE A 154 1.75 22.30 -0.37
CA PHE A 154 2.99 22.01 0.34
C PHE A 154 3.61 23.27 0.98
N ARG A 155 3.62 24.41 0.28
CA ARG A 155 4.07 25.69 0.83
C ARG A 155 3.20 26.14 2.01
N GLN A 156 1.88 26.01 1.90
CA GLN A 156 0.97 26.34 2.98
C GLN A 156 1.18 25.46 4.21
N MET A 157 1.44 24.19 4.04
CA MET A 157 1.75 23.26 5.15
C MET A 157 3.03 23.67 5.88
N ILE A 158 4.10 24.03 5.14
CA ILE A 158 5.37 24.47 5.76
C ILE A 158 5.20 25.81 6.49
N GLN A 159 4.36 26.73 6.00
CA GLN A 159 4.13 28.02 6.66
C GLN A 159 3.32 27.93 7.95
N ASN A 160 2.59 26.82 8.15
CA ASN A 160 1.75 26.56 9.33
C ASN A 160 2.43 25.66 10.37
N LEU A 161 3.70 25.29 10.17
CA LEU A 161 4.56 24.58 11.11
C LEU A 161 5.41 25.58 11.89
#